data_f313a7ef38009e003879192cd963e1a3
#
_entry.id   f313a7ef38009e003879192cd963e1a3
#
_cell.length_a   1.000
_cell.length_b   1.000
_cell.length_c   1.000
_cell.angle_alpha   90.00
_cell.angle_beta   90.00
_cell.angle_gamma   90.00
#
_symmetry.space_group_name_H-M   'P 1'
#
loop_
_entity.id
_entity.type
_entity.pdbx_description
1 polymer ?
#
loop_
_entity_poly.entity_id
_entity_poly.type
_entity_poly.pdbx_seq_one_letter_code
_entity_poly.pdbx_strand_id
1 'polypeptide(L)'
;ENDKTVETPLGPITATLGADQLILELDGSIAVTDRLDAYAGLRYWDVDAEVTVTGPLGNSFGREPGEDWVDVLYGLRYMLPLGEKWTFVVRGDVSPLGTGADFGWHTTAFADWRFGEHASLLVGFRWMDVDYDDGEGADRFLMDVSQGGPALGIAWSF
;
A
#
# COMPACT_ATOMS: atom_id res chain seq x y z
N GLU A 1 -1.21 -10.24 -11.14
CA GLU A 1 -0.49 -10.82 -12.29
C GLU A 1 -1.02 -10.21 -13.58
N ASN A 2 -0.14 -9.57 -14.36
CA ASN A 2 -0.47 -8.95 -15.64
C ASN A 2 0.40 -9.56 -16.73
N ASP A 3 -0.24 -10.18 -17.73
CA ASP A 3 0.44 -10.78 -18.87
C ASP A 3 0.39 -9.86 -20.09
N LYS A 4 1.54 -9.61 -20.68
CA LYS A 4 1.66 -8.93 -21.98
C LYS A 4 2.30 -9.88 -22.99
N THR A 5 1.56 -10.23 -24.03
CA THR A 5 2.06 -11.07 -25.13
C THR A 5 2.27 -10.23 -26.38
N VAL A 6 3.45 -10.36 -26.98
CA VAL A 6 3.81 -9.75 -28.25
C VAL A 6 4.10 -10.84 -29.27
N GLU A 7 3.36 -10.84 -30.37
CA GLU A 7 3.60 -11.76 -31.49
C GLU A 7 4.85 -11.33 -32.27
N THR A 8 5.78 -12.26 -32.46
CA THR A 8 6.97 -12.04 -33.27
C THR A 8 7.04 -13.04 -34.41
N PRO A 9 7.85 -12.80 -35.46
CA PRO A 9 8.04 -13.77 -36.56
C PRO A 9 8.56 -15.13 -36.14
N LEU A 10 9.11 -15.25 -34.92
CA LEU A 10 9.66 -16.50 -34.32
C LEU A 10 8.68 -17.13 -33.32
N GLY A 11 7.49 -16.51 -33.08
CA GLY A 11 6.49 -16.94 -32.13
C GLY A 11 6.21 -15.91 -31.05
N PRO A 12 5.25 -16.17 -30.13
CA PRO A 12 4.86 -15.24 -29.08
C PRO A 12 5.97 -15.09 -28.02
N ILE A 13 6.14 -13.86 -27.54
CA ILE A 13 6.90 -13.54 -26.34
C ILE A 13 5.91 -13.06 -25.29
N THR A 14 5.87 -13.72 -24.15
CA THR A 14 4.99 -13.35 -23.04
C THR A 14 5.82 -12.80 -21.88
N ALA A 15 5.48 -11.62 -21.41
CA ALA A 15 6.01 -11.05 -20.17
C ALA A 15 4.90 -11.09 -19.10
N THR A 16 5.18 -11.80 -18.02
CA THR A 16 4.32 -11.89 -16.84
C THR A 16 4.93 -11.04 -15.75
N LEU A 17 4.09 -10.16 -15.17
CA LEU A 17 4.46 -9.31 -14.04
C LEU A 17 3.58 -9.69 -12.85
N GLY A 18 4.20 -10.12 -11.76
CA GLY A 18 3.60 -10.34 -10.45
C GLY A 18 4.19 -9.36 -9.43
N ALA A 19 3.41 -8.99 -8.44
CA ALA A 19 3.91 -8.28 -7.27
C ALA A 19 3.13 -8.75 -6.04
N ASP A 20 3.85 -9.14 -5.01
CA ASP A 20 3.34 -9.41 -3.68
C ASP A 20 3.81 -8.31 -2.74
N GLN A 21 2.92 -7.89 -1.83
CA GLN A 21 3.19 -6.78 -0.95
C GLN A 21 2.65 -7.05 0.45
N LEU A 22 3.51 -6.90 1.46
CA LEU A 22 3.12 -6.85 2.87
C LEU A 22 3.36 -5.45 3.42
N ILE A 23 2.33 -4.88 4.07
CA ILE A 23 2.43 -3.58 4.75
C ILE A 23 2.04 -3.78 6.21
N LEU A 24 2.97 -3.44 7.10
CA LEU A 24 2.71 -3.37 8.54
C LEU A 24 2.85 -1.94 9.03
N GLU A 25 1.93 -1.51 9.89
CA GLU A 25 1.92 -0.15 10.40
C GLU A 25 1.71 -0.12 11.90
N LEU A 26 2.46 0.74 12.56
CA LEU A 26 2.31 1.06 13.98
C LEU A 26 2.29 2.57 14.14
N ASP A 27 1.19 3.12 14.63
CA ASP A 27 1.06 4.55 14.88
C ASP A 27 0.54 4.87 16.28
N GLY A 28 0.90 6.08 16.74
CA GLY A 28 0.32 6.72 17.92
C GLY A 28 -0.42 7.97 17.51
N SER A 29 -1.57 8.22 18.13
CA SER A 29 -2.41 9.39 17.83
C SER A 29 -2.73 10.24 19.05
N ILE A 30 -2.93 11.53 18.79
CA ILE A 30 -3.41 12.51 19.77
C ILE A 30 -4.66 13.20 19.23
N ALA A 31 -5.66 13.39 20.07
CA ALA A 31 -6.85 14.15 19.71
C ALA A 31 -6.52 15.65 19.60
N VAL A 32 -6.74 16.22 18.42
CA VAL A 32 -6.63 17.66 18.16
C VAL A 32 -7.98 18.34 18.45
N THR A 33 -9.08 17.65 18.09
CA THR A 33 -10.46 18.03 18.44
C THR A 33 -11.27 16.76 18.72
N ASP A 34 -12.54 16.89 19.06
CA ASP A 34 -13.45 15.75 19.28
C ASP A 34 -13.62 14.84 18.03
N ARG A 35 -13.18 15.31 16.86
CA ARG A 35 -13.36 14.60 15.58
C ARG A 35 -12.09 14.49 14.74
N LEU A 36 -11.01 15.12 15.16
CA LEU A 36 -9.77 15.18 14.42
C LEU A 36 -8.62 14.73 15.31
N ASP A 37 -7.93 13.70 14.88
CA ASP A 37 -6.68 13.24 15.46
C ASP A 37 -5.50 13.58 14.55
N ALA A 38 -4.37 13.94 15.14
CA ALA A 38 -3.07 13.87 14.48
C ALA A 38 -2.38 12.57 14.90
N TYR A 39 -1.69 11.93 13.98
CA TYR A 39 -0.94 10.72 14.27
C TYR A 39 0.43 10.72 13.59
N ALA A 40 1.33 9.94 14.17
CA ALA A 40 2.64 9.65 13.60
C ALA A 40 3.00 8.20 13.88
N GLY A 41 3.78 7.59 13.01
CA GLY A 41 4.11 6.18 13.14
C GLY A 41 5.21 5.72 12.22
N LEU A 42 5.33 4.38 12.16
CA LEU A 42 6.24 3.65 11.31
C LEU A 42 5.42 2.72 10.41
N ARG A 43 5.79 2.67 9.13
CA ARG A 43 5.22 1.73 8.16
C ARG A 43 6.35 0.90 7.58
N TYR A 44 6.27 -0.41 7.78
CA TYR A 44 7.16 -1.37 7.17
C TYR A 44 6.55 -1.87 5.87
N TRP A 45 7.36 -1.91 4.85
CA TRP A 45 7.06 -2.44 3.54
C TRP A 45 7.94 -3.64 3.26
N ASP A 46 7.36 -4.63 2.61
CA ASP A 46 8.03 -5.79 2.05
C ASP A 46 7.37 -6.05 0.70
N VAL A 47 8.13 -5.85 -0.35
CA VAL A 47 7.64 -5.86 -1.74
C VAL A 47 8.48 -6.83 -2.53
N ASP A 48 7.84 -7.89 -3.02
CA ASP A 48 8.43 -8.83 -3.96
C ASP A 48 7.83 -8.60 -5.35
N ALA A 49 8.67 -8.32 -6.34
CA ALA A 49 8.27 -8.20 -7.73
C ALA A 49 8.77 -9.40 -8.51
N GLU A 50 7.89 -10.06 -9.25
CA GLU A 50 8.25 -11.14 -10.15
C GLU A 50 8.12 -10.67 -11.60
N VAL A 51 9.21 -10.80 -12.36
CA VAL A 51 9.23 -10.53 -13.80
C VAL A 51 9.64 -11.80 -14.50
N THR A 52 8.74 -12.43 -15.24
CA THR A 52 9.03 -13.60 -16.04
C THR A 52 8.80 -13.30 -17.52
N VAL A 53 9.83 -13.52 -18.33
CA VAL A 53 9.75 -13.40 -19.80
C VAL A 53 9.89 -14.79 -20.41
N THR A 54 8.86 -15.24 -21.11
CA THR A 54 8.84 -16.51 -21.83
C THR A 54 9.01 -16.25 -23.33
N GLY A 55 10.07 -16.80 -23.88
CA GLY A 55 10.38 -16.69 -25.30
C GLY A 55 9.61 -17.70 -26.17
N PRO A 56 9.68 -17.55 -27.53
CA PRO A 56 8.93 -18.36 -28.50
C PRO A 56 9.25 -19.87 -28.46
N LEU A 57 10.39 -20.24 -27.90
CA LEU A 57 10.83 -21.64 -27.77
C LEU A 57 10.54 -22.26 -26.40
N GLY A 58 9.75 -21.55 -25.56
CA GLY A 58 9.42 -21.98 -24.21
C GLY A 58 10.54 -21.77 -23.18
N ASN A 59 11.59 -21.03 -23.51
CA ASN A 59 12.62 -20.64 -22.57
C ASN A 59 12.09 -19.47 -21.74
N SER A 60 12.09 -19.63 -20.41
CA SER A 60 11.70 -18.56 -19.47
C SER A 60 12.92 -18.01 -18.77
N PHE A 61 12.96 -16.69 -18.65
CA PHE A 61 13.89 -15.92 -17.83
C PHE A 61 13.06 -15.18 -16.77
N GLY A 62 13.29 -15.49 -15.51
CA GLY A 62 12.67 -14.81 -14.37
C GLY A 62 13.70 -14.02 -13.57
N ARG A 63 13.27 -12.88 -13.02
CA ARG A 63 13.97 -12.13 -11.98
C ARG A 63 12.94 -11.78 -10.91
N GLU A 64 13.29 -11.99 -9.67
CA GLU A 64 12.49 -11.70 -8.49
C GLU A 64 13.24 -10.64 -7.63
N PRO A 65 13.20 -9.35 -8.02
CA PRO A 65 13.70 -8.31 -7.16
C PRO A 65 12.72 -8.10 -6.00
N GLY A 66 13.23 -8.15 -4.78
CA GLY A 66 12.49 -7.82 -3.56
C GLY A 66 13.25 -6.76 -2.77
N GLU A 67 12.50 -5.87 -2.13
CA GLU A 67 13.04 -4.82 -1.25
C GLU A 67 12.14 -4.65 -0.03
N ASP A 68 12.76 -4.40 1.11
CA ASP A 68 12.06 -4.04 2.33
C ASP A 68 12.61 -2.74 2.93
N TRP A 69 11.70 -1.92 3.46
CA TRP A 69 12.06 -0.65 4.09
C TRP A 69 11.07 -0.21 5.15
N VAL A 70 11.46 0.83 5.91
CA VAL A 70 10.61 1.44 6.93
C VAL A 70 10.46 2.92 6.65
N ASP A 71 9.22 3.38 6.56
CA ASP A 71 8.87 4.80 6.47
C ASP A 71 8.43 5.35 7.83
N VAL A 72 8.82 6.59 8.11
CA VAL A 72 8.18 7.41 9.15
C VAL A 72 7.01 8.14 8.51
N LEU A 73 5.85 8.06 9.10
CA LEU A 73 4.64 8.71 8.60
C LEU A 73 4.06 9.73 9.57
N TYR A 74 3.40 10.74 9.01
CA TYR A 74 2.64 11.75 9.74
C TYR A 74 1.30 11.96 9.05
N GLY A 75 0.22 12.03 9.82
CA GLY A 75 -1.10 12.12 9.24
C GLY A 75 -2.17 12.74 10.11
N LEU A 76 -3.35 12.86 9.52
CA LEU A 76 -4.56 13.32 10.14
C LEU A 76 -5.67 12.28 9.92
N ARG A 77 -6.48 12.06 10.95
CA ARG A 77 -7.67 11.22 10.91
C ARG A 77 -8.88 12.00 11.34
N TYR A 78 -9.86 12.13 10.46
CA TYR A 78 -11.14 12.76 10.75
C TYR A 78 -12.23 11.71 10.93
N MET A 79 -13.02 11.85 12.00
CA MET A 79 -14.08 10.92 12.36
C MET A 79 -15.41 11.66 12.43
N LEU A 80 -16.39 11.23 11.64
CA LEU A 80 -17.74 11.76 11.60
C LEU A 80 -18.73 10.69 12.09
N PRO A 81 -19.20 10.74 13.35
CA PRO A 81 -20.25 9.86 13.84
C PRO A 81 -21.56 10.04 13.05
N LEU A 82 -22.10 8.93 12.54
CA LEU A 82 -23.35 8.86 11.78
C LEU A 82 -24.41 8.08 12.56
N GLY A 83 -24.57 8.40 13.86
CA GLY A 83 -25.44 7.72 14.79
C GLY A 83 -24.69 6.85 15.79
N GLU A 84 -25.36 5.85 16.38
CA GLU A 84 -24.80 5.07 17.50
C GLU A 84 -23.80 3.99 17.05
N LYS A 85 -23.96 3.48 15.83
CA LYS A 85 -23.20 2.31 15.33
C LYS A 85 -22.29 2.60 14.14
N TRP A 86 -22.44 3.75 13.50
CA TRP A 86 -21.71 4.09 12.30
C TRP A 86 -20.82 5.31 12.51
N THR A 87 -19.60 5.22 12.05
CA THR A 87 -18.67 6.35 11.96
C THR A 87 -18.06 6.38 10.57
N PHE A 88 -18.09 7.53 9.92
CA PHE A 88 -17.31 7.72 8.70
C PHE A 88 -15.93 8.23 9.09
N VAL A 89 -14.88 7.55 8.60
CA VAL A 89 -13.49 7.84 8.93
C VAL A 89 -12.73 8.15 7.66
N VAL A 90 -12.10 9.31 7.61
CA VAL A 90 -11.14 9.66 6.57
C VAL A 90 -9.78 9.84 7.23
N ARG A 91 -8.79 9.19 6.69
CA ARG A 91 -7.41 9.24 7.15
C ARG A 91 -6.50 9.59 5.98
N GLY A 92 -5.53 10.47 6.18
CA GLY A 92 -4.49 10.77 5.21
C GLY A 92 -3.15 10.96 5.90
N ASP A 93 -2.09 10.43 5.29
CA ASP A 93 -0.72 10.55 5.77
C ASP A 93 0.27 10.79 4.63
N VAL A 94 1.42 11.28 5.01
CA VAL A 94 2.59 11.43 4.15
C VAL A 94 3.79 10.81 4.83
N SER A 95 4.65 10.19 4.04
CA SER A 95 5.97 9.70 4.44
C SER A 95 7.01 10.64 3.84
N PRO A 96 7.57 11.56 4.63
CA PRO A 96 8.56 12.50 4.14
C PRO A 96 9.91 11.82 3.91
N LEU A 97 10.66 12.41 3.04
CA LEU A 97 11.97 12.00 2.54
C LEU A 97 12.95 11.41 3.57
N GLY A 98 13.59 10.29 3.23
CA GLY A 98 14.88 9.91 3.78
C GLY A 98 14.88 8.84 4.85
N THR A 99 13.78 8.15 5.11
CA THR A 99 13.80 6.98 6.02
C THR A 99 13.59 5.64 5.31
N GLY A 100 13.01 5.64 4.13
CA GLY A 100 12.77 4.49 3.27
C GLY A 100 12.45 5.00 1.87
N ALA A 101 11.18 5.17 1.54
CA ALA A 101 10.77 5.78 0.27
C ALA A 101 11.18 7.25 0.17
N ASP A 102 11.43 7.74 -1.05
CA ASP A 102 11.72 9.14 -1.32
C ASP A 102 10.54 10.03 -0.94
N PHE A 103 9.34 9.62 -1.32
CA PHE A 103 8.09 10.25 -0.93
C PHE A 103 6.94 9.25 -1.04
N GLY A 104 5.99 9.35 -0.13
CA GLY A 104 4.73 8.60 -0.22
C GLY A 104 3.57 9.36 0.39
N TRP A 105 2.39 9.18 -0.16
CA TRP A 105 1.14 9.58 0.50
C TRP A 105 0.14 8.44 0.48
N HIS A 106 -0.70 8.41 1.50
CA HIS A 106 -1.71 7.39 1.66
C HIS A 106 -3.00 8.03 2.17
N THR A 107 -4.12 7.66 1.58
CA THR A 107 -5.44 8.12 2.00
C THR A 107 -6.40 6.95 2.07
N THR A 108 -7.20 6.90 3.14
CA THR A 108 -8.29 5.93 3.29
C THR A 108 -9.59 6.62 3.66
N ALA A 109 -10.69 6.07 3.17
CA ALA A 109 -12.03 6.47 3.58
C ALA A 109 -12.83 5.22 3.92
N PHE A 110 -13.30 5.11 5.16
CA PHE A 110 -14.02 3.95 5.68
C PHE A 110 -15.37 4.33 6.27
N ALA A 111 -16.35 3.44 6.06
CA ALA A 111 -17.49 3.30 6.93
C ALA A 111 -17.13 2.28 8.02
N ASP A 112 -17.07 2.74 9.26
CA ASP A 112 -16.83 1.92 10.46
C ASP A 112 -18.19 1.55 11.05
N TRP A 113 -18.48 0.24 11.08
CA TRP A 113 -19.68 -0.31 11.69
C TRP A 113 -19.35 -1.06 12.97
N ARG A 114 -19.78 -0.48 14.11
CA ARG A 114 -19.66 -1.12 15.40
C ARG A 114 -20.73 -2.21 15.57
N PHE A 115 -20.31 -3.46 15.59
CA PHE A 115 -21.20 -4.61 15.78
C PHE A 115 -21.11 -5.24 17.17
N GLY A 116 -20.11 -4.86 17.97
CA GLY A 116 -19.91 -5.28 19.36
C GLY A 116 -19.49 -4.11 20.25
N GLU A 117 -19.26 -4.39 21.55
CA GLU A 117 -18.78 -3.39 22.49
C GLU A 117 -17.34 -2.93 22.16
N HIS A 118 -16.55 -3.84 21.63
CA HIS A 118 -15.13 -3.66 21.34
C HIS A 118 -14.73 -3.90 19.89
N ALA A 119 -15.68 -4.27 19.03
CA ALA A 119 -15.37 -4.69 17.67
C ALA A 119 -16.15 -3.89 16.62
N SER A 120 -15.45 -3.51 15.58
CA SER A 120 -16.00 -2.84 14.40
C SER A 120 -15.51 -3.48 13.11
N LEU A 121 -16.34 -3.39 12.08
CA LEU A 121 -16.01 -3.71 10.70
C LEU A 121 -15.79 -2.41 9.92
N LEU A 122 -14.66 -2.33 9.24
CA LEU A 122 -14.28 -1.22 8.38
C LEU A 122 -14.46 -1.64 6.92
N VAL A 123 -15.26 -0.89 6.18
CA VAL A 123 -15.45 -1.11 4.73
C VAL A 123 -15.22 0.22 4.03
N GLY A 124 -14.34 0.23 3.04
CA GLY A 124 -14.01 1.49 2.39
C GLY A 124 -13.11 1.35 1.19
N PHE A 125 -12.35 2.39 0.97
CA PHE A 125 -11.43 2.52 -0.14
C PHE A 125 -10.10 3.10 0.32
N ARG A 126 -9.02 2.64 -0.30
CA ARG A 126 -7.66 3.10 -0.06
C ARG A 126 -7.04 3.62 -1.35
N TRP A 127 -6.31 4.72 -1.24
CA TRP A 127 -5.44 5.25 -2.29
C TRP A 127 -4.07 5.49 -1.70
N MET A 128 -3.06 5.17 -2.47
CA MET A 128 -1.67 5.39 -2.09
C MET A 128 -0.82 5.62 -3.32
N ASP A 129 0.25 6.35 -3.10
CA ASP A 129 1.27 6.66 -4.09
C ASP A 129 2.62 6.63 -3.39
N VAL A 130 3.57 5.89 -3.92
CA VAL A 130 4.88 5.68 -3.30
C VAL A 130 5.95 5.73 -4.37
N ASP A 131 6.90 6.66 -4.16
CA ASP A 131 8.12 6.79 -4.93
C ASP A 131 9.27 6.24 -4.09
N TYR A 132 9.92 5.22 -4.57
CA TYR A 132 11.09 4.61 -3.96
C TYR A 132 12.19 4.44 -4.99
N ASP A 133 13.38 4.93 -4.69
CA ASP A 133 14.57 4.80 -5.54
C ASP A 133 15.79 4.52 -4.67
N ASP A 134 16.32 3.32 -4.75
CA ASP A 134 17.53 2.93 -4.04
C ASP A 134 18.48 2.11 -4.93
N GLY A 135 19.79 2.21 -4.64
CA GLY A 135 20.86 1.54 -5.36
C GLY A 135 21.36 2.28 -6.60
N GLU A 136 22.36 1.70 -7.25
CA GLU A 136 22.99 2.24 -8.47
C GLU A 136 23.21 1.17 -9.53
N GLY A 137 23.10 1.56 -10.80
CA GLY A 137 23.44 0.71 -11.93
C GLY A 137 22.50 -0.50 -12.11
N ALA A 138 23.05 -1.71 -12.09
CA ALA A 138 22.27 -2.93 -12.29
C ALA A 138 21.49 -3.40 -11.04
N ASP A 139 21.86 -2.88 -9.89
CA ASP A 139 21.26 -3.19 -8.60
C ASP A 139 20.30 -2.10 -8.11
N ARG A 140 19.99 -1.12 -8.98
CA ARG A 140 19.02 -0.07 -8.67
C ARG A 140 17.61 -0.65 -8.66
N PHE A 141 16.90 -0.47 -7.56
CA PHE A 141 15.48 -0.73 -7.41
C PHE A 141 14.71 0.60 -7.49
N LEU A 142 13.83 0.71 -8.46
CA LEU A 142 12.99 1.90 -8.66
C LEU A 142 11.54 1.44 -8.65
N MET A 143 10.75 2.00 -7.75
CA MET A 143 9.32 1.77 -7.66
C MET A 143 8.56 3.10 -7.62
N ASP A 144 7.79 3.35 -8.65
CA ASP A 144 6.84 4.46 -8.74
C ASP A 144 5.46 3.82 -8.92
N VAL A 145 4.70 3.72 -7.83
CA VAL A 145 3.45 2.97 -7.81
C VAL A 145 2.33 3.80 -7.23
N SER A 146 1.29 3.98 -8.05
CA SER A 146 0.01 4.53 -7.64
C SER A 146 -1.02 3.41 -7.58
N GLN A 147 -1.57 3.16 -6.40
CA GLN A 147 -2.57 2.11 -6.16
C GLN A 147 -3.85 2.69 -5.57
N GLY A 148 -4.98 2.09 -5.97
CA GLY A 148 -6.28 2.37 -5.34
C GLY A 148 -7.18 1.15 -5.41
N GLY A 149 -7.92 0.90 -4.32
CA GLY A 149 -8.81 -0.26 -4.28
C GLY A 149 -9.71 -0.32 -3.07
N PRO A 150 -10.71 -1.22 -3.10
CA PRO A 150 -11.55 -1.49 -1.94
C PRO A 150 -10.70 -2.03 -0.79
N ALA A 151 -11.05 -1.64 0.43
CA ALA A 151 -10.39 -2.07 1.63
C ALA A 151 -11.39 -2.57 2.67
N LEU A 152 -11.02 -3.65 3.34
CA LEU A 152 -11.79 -4.26 4.41
C LEU A 152 -10.90 -4.43 5.62
N GLY A 153 -11.42 -4.15 6.81
CA GLY A 153 -10.66 -4.27 8.04
C GLY A 153 -11.53 -4.58 9.26
N ILE A 154 -10.89 -4.99 10.32
CA ILE A 154 -11.49 -5.15 11.64
C ILE A 154 -10.72 -4.26 12.61
N ALA A 155 -11.44 -3.47 13.40
CA ALA A 155 -10.86 -2.71 14.51
C ALA A 155 -11.32 -3.28 15.85
N TRP A 156 -10.41 -3.27 16.82
CA TRP A 156 -10.68 -3.70 18.18
C TRP A 156 -10.28 -2.59 19.17
N SER A 157 -11.20 -2.21 20.05
CA SER A 157 -10.96 -1.21 21.12
C SER A 157 -10.92 -1.90 22.48
N PHE A 158 -10.03 -1.45 23.34
CA PHE A 158 -9.83 -1.97 24.72
C PHE A 158 -10.41 -1.01 25.73
#